data_5e8e1163bb0590f5643a49c535b767f0
#
_entry.id   5e8e1163bb0590f5643a49c535b767f0
#
_cell.length_a   1.000
_cell.length_b   1.000
_cell.length_c   1.000
_cell.angle_alpha   90.00
_cell.angle_beta   90.00
_cell.angle_gamma   90.00
#
_symmetry.space_group_name_H-M   'P 1'
#
loop_
_entity.id
_entity.type
_entity.pdbx_description
1 polymer ?
#
loop_
_entity_poly.entity_id
_entity_poly.type
_entity_poly.pdbx_seq_one_letter_code
_entity_poly.pdbx_strand_id
1 'polypeptide(L)'
;MEVVKKYTFTGKYKPFAHQRKTALFFTQHKKSFCFNEQGTGKTASAIWASDFLMQQGKVNRVLVICPLSIMDSAWRNDLFDFAPHRTVAVAHGEAKKRKSIIEQNTDYVVINYDGVEIVSDAIKEGGFDLIIVDEATHYKNAQTRRWKTLSKILRDNTWLWMMTGTPAAQSPVDAYGLAKMVNPTAVPRFGGTFRDMVMTKITNFKWIPKADATNTVHRVLQPAIRFTKDECLDLPSMTYVKRAVELTRQQKKYYEQLKRKLVLEVTGEQVTAVNAAVGMNKL
;
A
#
# COMPACT_ATOMS: atom_id res chain seq x y z
N MET A 1 4.90 4.92 26.80
CA MET A 1 4.05 3.85 27.39
C MET A 1 2.76 4.36 28.04
N GLU A 2 2.70 5.58 28.51
CA GLU A 2 1.46 6.15 29.13
C GLU A 2 0.31 6.45 28.17
N VAL A 3 0.59 6.75 26.91
CA VAL A 3 -0.40 7.17 25.93
C VAL A 3 -1.38 6.04 25.58
N VAL A 4 -0.92 4.79 25.49
CA VAL A 4 -1.78 3.64 25.17
C VAL A 4 -2.67 3.22 26.35
N LYS A 5 -2.29 3.54 27.59
CA LYS A 5 -3.10 3.26 28.78
C LYS A 5 -4.37 4.12 28.88
N LYS A 6 -4.44 5.25 28.17
CA LYS A 6 -5.57 6.18 28.19
C LYS A 6 -6.57 5.97 27.05
N TYR A 7 -6.26 5.12 26.08
CA TYR A 7 -7.16 4.84 24.95
C TYR A 7 -8.17 3.77 25.31
N THR A 8 -9.44 4.06 25.16
CA THR A 8 -10.54 3.10 25.33
C THR A 8 -10.91 2.51 23.98
N PHE A 9 -10.75 1.20 23.84
CA PHE A 9 -11.15 0.49 22.64
C PHE A 9 -12.67 0.34 22.62
N THR A 10 -13.34 1.10 21.76
CA THR A 10 -14.82 1.16 21.68
C THR A 10 -15.40 0.12 20.73
N GLY A 11 -14.58 -0.47 19.86
CA GLY A 11 -15.03 -1.44 18.88
C GLY A 11 -15.20 -2.85 19.42
N LYS A 12 -15.68 -3.73 18.54
CA LYS A 12 -16.00 -5.14 18.82
C LYS A 12 -14.78 -5.97 19.28
N TYR A 13 -13.60 -5.65 18.77
CA TYR A 13 -12.39 -6.44 18.98
C TYR A 13 -11.35 -5.68 19.81
N LYS A 14 -10.60 -6.42 20.62
CA LYS A 14 -9.44 -5.91 21.35
C LYS A 14 -8.16 -6.19 20.56
N PRO A 15 -7.19 -5.27 20.57
CA PRO A 15 -5.94 -5.45 19.83
C PRO A 15 -5.03 -6.50 20.45
N PHE A 16 -4.35 -7.25 19.59
CA PHE A 16 -3.19 -8.06 19.97
C PHE A 16 -1.99 -7.18 20.36
N ALA A 17 -1.01 -7.78 21.02
CA ALA A 17 0.18 -7.05 21.51
C ALA A 17 0.95 -6.31 20.38
N HIS A 18 1.16 -6.96 19.24
CA HIS A 18 1.81 -6.35 18.08
C HIS A 18 0.99 -5.22 17.45
N GLN A 19 -0.34 -5.34 17.45
CA GLN A 19 -1.24 -4.29 16.95
C GLN A 19 -1.20 -3.05 17.85
N ARG A 20 -1.14 -3.23 19.18
CA ARG A 20 -0.95 -2.12 20.13
C ARG A 20 0.38 -1.42 19.91
N LYS A 21 1.47 -2.18 19.69
CA LYS A 21 2.79 -1.61 19.38
C LYS A 21 2.77 -0.84 18.06
N THR A 22 2.10 -1.37 17.04
CA THR A 22 1.93 -0.71 15.74
C THR A 22 1.12 0.58 15.86
N ALA A 23 -0.01 0.55 16.59
CA ALA A 23 -0.81 1.74 16.83
C ALA A 23 -0.04 2.81 17.60
N LEU A 24 0.69 2.43 18.66
CA LEU A 24 1.55 3.33 19.40
C LEU A 24 2.62 3.96 18.51
N PHE A 25 3.29 3.16 17.67
CA PHE A 25 4.29 3.63 16.73
C PHE A 25 3.71 4.71 15.79
N PHE A 26 2.54 4.49 15.22
CA PHE A 26 1.86 5.47 14.37
C PHE A 26 1.58 6.78 15.11
N THR A 27 1.14 6.73 16.36
CA THR A 27 0.86 7.95 17.13
C THR A 27 2.10 8.79 17.47
N GLN A 28 3.29 8.18 17.41
CA GLN A 28 4.57 8.83 17.69
C GLN A 28 5.28 9.36 16.44
N HIS A 29 4.88 8.88 15.24
CA HIS A 29 5.55 9.21 13.99
C HIS A 29 4.58 9.83 12.98
N LYS A 30 4.74 11.13 12.76
CA LYS A 30 3.90 11.91 11.84
C LYS A 30 3.95 11.37 10.41
N LYS A 31 5.14 10.99 9.95
CA LYS A 31 5.35 10.32 8.65
C LYS A 31 6.09 9.00 8.91
N SER A 32 5.52 7.88 8.50
CA SER A 32 6.08 6.57 8.82
C SER A 32 5.59 5.45 7.90
N PHE A 33 6.26 4.32 8.01
CA PHE A 33 5.91 3.08 7.32
C PHE A 33 5.42 2.01 8.28
N CYS A 34 4.49 1.19 7.81
CA CYS A 34 4.15 -0.08 8.46
C CYS A 34 4.34 -1.22 7.46
N PHE A 35 5.34 -2.06 7.72
CA PHE A 35 5.71 -3.19 6.90
C PHE A 35 5.28 -4.53 7.51
N ASN A 36 4.31 -4.49 8.41
CA ASN A 36 3.71 -5.70 8.97
C ASN A 36 3.18 -6.60 7.85
N GLU A 37 3.35 -7.90 7.97
CA GLU A 37 2.88 -8.85 6.96
C GLU A 37 1.34 -8.82 6.81
N GLN A 38 0.86 -9.35 5.69
CA GLN A 38 -0.58 -9.45 5.45
C GLN A 38 -1.24 -10.33 6.52
N GLY A 39 -2.45 -9.96 6.97
CA GLY A 39 -3.19 -10.69 8.00
C GLY A 39 -2.78 -10.37 9.44
N THR A 40 -1.81 -9.47 9.70
CA THR A 40 -1.43 -9.04 11.06
C THR A 40 -2.30 -7.91 11.63
N GLY A 41 -3.31 -7.43 10.88
CA GLY A 41 -4.22 -6.37 11.32
C GLY A 41 -3.66 -4.96 11.23
N LYS A 42 -2.95 -4.64 10.14
CA LYS A 42 -2.46 -3.28 9.86
C LYS A 42 -3.58 -2.25 9.87
N THR A 43 -4.70 -2.55 9.19
CA THR A 43 -5.88 -1.68 9.09
C THR A 43 -6.41 -1.33 10.48
N ALA A 44 -6.66 -2.33 11.33
CA ALA A 44 -7.12 -2.13 12.71
C ALA A 44 -6.16 -1.25 13.51
N SER A 45 -4.84 -1.51 13.40
CA SER A 45 -3.83 -0.71 14.10
C SER A 45 -3.84 0.75 13.66
N ALA A 46 -4.02 1.01 12.37
CA ALA A 46 -4.11 2.36 11.81
C ALA A 46 -5.40 3.07 12.24
N ILE A 47 -6.53 2.36 12.29
CA ILE A 47 -7.82 2.90 12.78
C ILE A 47 -7.70 3.31 14.23
N TRP A 48 -7.21 2.45 15.12
CA TRP A 48 -7.05 2.78 16.54
C TRP A 48 -6.08 3.95 16.77
N ALA A 49 -4.98 3.99 16.02
CA ALA A 49 -4.02 5.08 16.11
C ALA A 49 -4.62 6.42 15.65
N SER A 50 -5.33 6.43 14.53
CA SER A 50 -5.98 7.64 14.01
C SER A 50 -7.13 8.09 14.90
N ASP A 51 -7.95 7.18 15.41
CA ASP A 51 -9.01 7.51 16.37
C ASP A 51 -8.43 8.12 17.66
N PHE A 52 -7.34 7.55 18.19
CA PHE A 52 -6.65 8.14 19.33
C PHE A 52 -6.16 9.58 19.04
N LEU A 53 -5.54 9.82 17.87
CA LEU A 53 -5.10 11.17 17.50
C LEU A 53 -6.27 12.13 17.35
N MET A 54 -7.42 11.67 16.88
CA MET A 54 -8.66 12.45 16.80
C MET A 54 -9.18 12.80 18.21
N GLN A 55 -9.19 11.83 19.14
CA GLN A 55 -9.57 12.08 20.54
C GLN A 55 -8.64 13.08 21.23
N GLN A 56 -7.37 13.16 20.81
CA GLN A 56 -6.40 14.14 21.32
C GLN A 56 -6.45 15.50 20.59
N GLY A 57 -7.34 15.68 19.61
CA GLY A 57 -7.44 16.89 18.80
C GLY A 57 -6.24 17.16 17.88
N LYS A 58 -5.41 16.14 17.63
CA LYS A 58 -4.22 16.25 16.74
C LYS A 58 -4.53 16.02 15.28
N VAL A 59 -5.63 15.32 15.01
CA VAL A 59 -6.16 14.98 13.69
C VAL A 59 -7.67 15.20 13.75
N ASN A 60 -8.25 15.84 12.73
CA ASN A 60 -9.70 16.03 12.62
C ASN A 60 -10.29 15.16 11.50
N ARG A 61 -9.57 15.02 10.37
CA ARG A 61 -10.03 14.25 9.21
C ARG A 61 -8.96 13.35 8.65
N VAL A 62 -9.37 12.15 8.25
CA VAL A 62 -8.50 11.12 7.69
C VAL A 62 -8.91 10.78 6.27
N LEU A 63 -7.94 10.83 5.33
CA LEU A 63 -8.07 10.28 4.00
C LEU A 63 -7.41 8.91 3.95
N VAL A 64 -8.16 7.88 3.57
CA VAL A 64 -7.64 6.54 3.33
C VAL A 64 -7.56 6.29 1.83
N ILE A 65 -6.37 6.01 1.32
CA ILE A 65 -6.11 5.67 -0.07
C ILE A 65 -5.77 4.18 -0.15
N CYS A 66 -6.60 3.39 -0.82
CA CYS A 66 -6.45 1.94 -0.86
C CYS A 66 -6.87 1.35 -2.22
N PRO A 67 -6.63 0.05 -2.48
CA PRO A 67 -7.19 -0.64 -3.65
C PRO A 67 -8.71 -0.56 -3.70
N LEU A 68 -9.26 -0.46 -4.91
CA LEU A 68 -10.71 -0.35 -5.13
C LEU A 68 -11.49 -1.50 -4.46
N SER A 69 -10.96 -2.72 -4.53
CA SER A 69 -11.60 -3.93 -4.02
C SER A 69 -11.79 -3.99 -2.50
N ILE A 70 -11.01 -3.21 -1.75
CA ILE A 70 -11.04 -3.23 -0.28
C ILE A 70 -11.63 -1.96 0.35
N MET A 71 -12.13 -1.02 -0.44
CA MET A 71 -12.70 0.23 0.08
C MET A 71 -13.88 -0.03 1.01
N ASP A 72 -14.82 -0.86 0.60
CA ASP A 72 -16.00 -1.24 1.39
C ASP A 72 -15.72 -2.47 2.26
N SER A 73 -15.17 -3.54 1.67
CA SER A 73 -15.04 -4.85 2.31
C SER A 73 -14.05 -4.88 3.47
N ALA A 74 -13.03 -4.05 3.46
CA ALA A 74 -12.09 -3.92 4.55
C ALA A 74 -12.26 -2.56 5.27
N TRP A 75 -11.89 -1.43 4.65
CA TRP A 75 -11.80 -0.17 5.36
C TRP A 75 -13.12 0.32 5.96
N ARG A 76 -14.23 0.30 5.20
CA ARG A 76 -15.52 0.71 5.74
C ARG A 76 -16.01 -0.22 6.83
N ASN A 77 -15.93 -1.54 6.61
CA ASN A 77 -16.37 -2.53 7.59
C ASN A 77 -15.47 -2.54 8.83
N ASP A 78 -14.16 -2.43 8.65
CA ASP A 78 -13.20 -2.37 9.74
C ASP A 78 -13.39 -1.11 10.59
N LEU A 79 -13.69 0.04 9.96
CA LEU A 79 -14.03 1.28 10.71
C LEU A 79 -15.28 1.08 11.56
N PHE A 80 -16.31 0.41 11.04
CA PHE A 80 -17.49 0.07 11.81
C PHE A 80 -17.19 -0.88 12.98
N ASP A 81 -16.33 -1.87 12.77
CA ASP A 81 -15.96 -2.85 13.81
C ASP A 81 -15.00 -2.29 14.87
N PHE A 82 -14.07 -1.42 14.51
CA PHE A 82 -12.98 -0.95 15.40
C PHE A 82 -13.21 0.45 15.97
N ALA A 83 -13.96 1.32 15.28
CA ALA A 83 -14.29 2.68 15.71
C ALA A 83 -15.74 3.07 15.32
N PRO A 84 -16.77 2.37 15.85
CA PRO A 84 -18.17 2.51 15.44
C PRO A 84 -18.75 3.92 15.66
N HIS A 85 -18.13 4.72 16.49
CA HIS A 85 -18.52 6.11 16.77
C HIS A 85 -18.02 7.11 15.72
N ARG A 86 -17.18 6.65 14.75
CA ARG A 86 -16.65 7.49 13.68
C ARG A 86 -17.49 7.39 12.42
N THR A 87 -17.61 8.52 11.74
CA THR A 87 -18.29 8.59 10.44
C THR A 87 -17.33 8.28 9.30
N VAL A 88 -17.80 7.51 8.30
CA VAL A 88 -17.02 7.12 7.13
C VAL A 88 -17.81 7.30 5.85
N ALA A 89 -17.18 7.85 4.82
CA ALA A 89 -17.72 7.95 3.48
C ALA A 89 -16.77 7.32 2.45
N VAL A 90 -17.32 6.61 1.46
CA VAL A 90 -16.55 5.93 0.40
C VAL A 90 -16.69 6.73 -0.89
N ALA A 91 -15.61 7.40 -1.30
CA ALA A 91 -15.57 8.26 -2.48
C ALA A 91 -15.38 7.41 -3.77
N HIS A 92 -16.47 6.84 -4.27
CA HIS A 92 -16.51 6.00 -5.47
C HIS A 92 -17.54 6.52 -6.49
N GLY A 93 -17.31 6.21 -7.78
CA GLY A 93 -18.17 6.62 -8.90
C GLY A 93 -17.56 7.78 -9.69
N GLU A 94 -18.42 8.60 -10.31
CA GLU A 94 -18.03 9.73 -11.15
C GLU A 94 -17.38 10.87 -10.35
N ALA A 95 -16.63 11.74 -11.04
CA ALA A 95 -15.89 12.86 -10.44
C ALA A 95 -16.78 13.76 -9.56
N LYS A 96 -17.97 14.12 -10.04
CA LYS A 96 -18.95 14.97 -9.31
C LYS A 96 -19.38 14.33 -7.98
N LYS A 97 -19.70 13.01 -8.02
CA LYS A 97 -20.10 12.24 -6.84
C LYS A 97 -18.94 12.14 -5.84
N ARG A 98 -17.73 11.82 -6.32
CA ARG A 98 -16.53 11.77 -5.45
C ARG A 98 -16.28 13.11 -4.75
N LYS A 99 -16.36 14.22 -5.51
CA LYS A 99 -16.19 15.56 -4.98
C LYS A 99 -17.21 15.85 -3.88
N SER A 100 -18.49 15.60 -4.14
CA SER A 100 -19.56 15.79 -3.15
C SER A 100 -19.34 14.95 -1.88
N ILE A 101 -18.77 13.74 -1.99
CA ILE A 101 -18.46 12.90 -0.82
C ILE A 101 -17.28 13.49 -0.04
N ILE A 102 -16.25 14.00 -0.71
CA ILE A 102 -15.10 14.65 -0.04
C ILE A 102 -15.52 15.92 0.69
N GLU A 103 -16.49 16.65 0.17
CA GLU A 103 -17.02 17.86 0.77
C GLU A 103 -17.92 17.59 2.00
N GLN A 104 -18.33 16.34 2.23
CA GLN A 104 -19.08 15.98 3.44
C GLN A 104 -18.19 16.07 4.67
N ASN A 105 -18.76 16.50 5.78
CA ASN A 105 -18.05 16.57 7.07
C ASN A 105 -18.04 15.19 7.76
N THR A 106 -17.28 14.25 7.19
CA THR A 106 -17.08 12.92 7.77
C THR A 106 -15.67 12.78 8.33
N ASP A 107 -15.50 11.97 9.39
CA ASP A 107 -14.20 11.73 10.03
C ASP A 107 -13.23 11.05 9.05
N TYR A 108 -13.72 10.04 8.30
CA TYR A 108 -12.95 9.30 7.34
C TYR A 108 -13.54 9.37 5.92
N VAL A 109 -12.67 9.57 4.96
CA VAL A 109 -13.00 9.38 3.54
C VAL A 109 -12.10 8.29 2.96
N VAL A 110 -12.69 7.26 2.37
CA VAL A 110 -11.98 6.17 1.71
C VAL A 110 -12.05 6.35 0.20
N ILE A 111 -10.91 6.31 -0.49
CA ILE A 111 -10.82 6.53 -1.94
C ILE A 111 -9.80 5.59 -2.57
N ASN A 112 -10.01 5.17 -3.82
CA ASN A 112 -9.02 4.41 -4.57
C ASN A 112 -7.96 5.32 -5.21
N TYR A 113 -6.80 4.75 -5.60
CA TYR A 113 -5.67 5.50 -6.13
C TYR A 113 -6.00 6.40 -7.32
N ASP A 114 -6.75 5.88 -8.31
CA ASP A 114 -7.12 6.65 -9.50
C ASP A 114 -8.12 7.77 -9.15
N GLY A 115 -8.96 7.54 -8.14
CA GLY A 115 -9.87 8.55 -7.62
C GLY A 115 -9.16 9.78 -7.06
N VAL A 116 -7.98 9.60 -6.44
CA VAL A 116 -7.16 10.71 -5.92
C VAL A 116 -6.76 11.68 -7.03
N GLU A 117 -6.42 11.16 -8.21
CA GLU A 117 -6.06 12.02 -9.36
C GLU A 117 -7.26 12.82 -9.86
N ILE A 118 -8.44 12.19 -9.90
CA ILE A 118 -9.68 12.79 -10.44
C ILE A 118 -10.16 13.97 -9.59
N VAL A 119 -10.01 13.88 -8.27
CA VAL A 119 -10.55 14.88 -7.32
C VAL A 119 -9.46 15.50 -6.45
N SER A 120 -8.25 15.61 -6.97
CA SER A 120 -7.08 16.10 -6.23
C SER A 120 -7.28 17.47 -5.59
N ASP A 121 -7.99 18.38 -6.26
CA ASP A 121 -8.22 19.72 -5.75
C ASP A 121 -9.21 19.73 -4.58
N ALA A 122 -10.29 18.94 -4.69
CA ALA A 122 -11.22 18.75 -3.58
C ALA A 122 -10.55 18.12 -2.35
N ILE A 123 -9.59 17.19 -2.56
CA ILE A 123 -8.82 16.59 -1.45
C ILE A 123 -7.94 17.64 -0.77
N LYS A 124 -7.28 18.54 -1.53
CA LYS A 124 -6.47 19.62 -0.96
C LYS A 124 -7.27 20.57 -0.09
N GLU A 125 -8.48 20.87 -0.53
CA GLU A 125 -9.41 21.76 0.17
C GLU A 125 -10.15 21.05 1.32
N GLY A 126 -10.20 19.71 1.27
CA GLY A 126 -10.98 18.87 2.17
C GLY A 126 -10.50 18.80 3.62
N GLY A 127 -9.39 19.48 3.99
CA GLY A 127 -8.94 19.59 5.38
C GLY A 127 -8.45 18.28 6.01
N PHE A 128 -7.89 17.38 5.23
CA PHE A 128 -7.33 16.11 5.73
C PHE A 128 -6.00 16.34 6.45
N ASP A 129 -5.95 16.00 7.74
CA ASP A 129 -4.74 16.11 8.57
C ASP A 129 -3.89 14.85 8.51
N LEU A 130 -4.51 13.70 8.25
CA LEU A 130 -3.85 12.41 8.11
C LEU A 130 -4.23 11.76 6.78
N ILE A 131 -3.23 11.28 6.07
CA ILE A 131 -3.39 10.43 4.88
C ILE A 131 -2.80 9.05 5.19
N ILE A 132 -3.61 8.02 5.07
CA ILE A 132 -3.21 6.61 5.19
C ILE A 132 -3.20 6.02 3.79
N VAL A 133 -2.06 5.46 3.38
CA VAL A 133 -1.92 4.78 2.09
C VAL A 133 -1.75 3.29 2.35
N ASP A 134 -2.78 2.52 2.05
CA ASP A 134 -2.72 1.06 2.11
C ASP A 134 -2.19 0.50 0.78
N GLU A 135 -1.43 -0.59 0.82
CA GLU A 135 -0.64 -1.12 -0.29
C GLU A 135 0.22 -0.04 -0.98
N ALA A 136 1.06 0.62 -0.19
CA ALA A 136 1.86 1.77 -0.60
C ALA A 136 2.82 1.51 -1.77
N THR A 137 3.07 0.26 -2.15
CA THR A 137 3.87 -0.13 -3.33
C THR A 137 3.37 0.50 -4.63
N HIS A 138 2.10 0.90 -4.70
CA HIS A 138 1.56 1.67 -5.83
C HIS A 138 2.21 3.06 -6.01
N TYR A 139 2.95 3.55 -5.01
CA TYR A 139 3.68 4.82 -5.02
C TYR A 139 5.20 4.66 -5.12
N LYS A 140 5.71 3.47 -5.43
CA LYS A 140 7.15 3.17 -5.53
C LYS A 140 7.89 3.99 -6.59
N ASN A 141 7.21 4.41 -7.65
CA ASN A 141 7.80 5.17 -8.76
C ASN A 141 7.43 6.66 -8.67
N ALA A 142 8.42 7.49 -8.33
CA ALA A 142 8.26 8.94 -8.18
C ALA A 142 7.99 9.70 -9.52
N GLN A 143 8.12 9.05 -10.66
CA GLN A 143 7.83 9.66 -11.97
C GLN A 143 6.36 9.54 -12.36
N THR A 144 5.59 8.65 -11.74
CA THR A 144 4.18 8.45 -12.07
C THR A 144 3.33 9.66 -11.73
N ARG A 145 2.25 9.85 -12.48
CA ARG A 145 1.26 10.89 -12.22
C ARG A 145 0.66 10.72 -10.82
N ARG A 146 0.30 9.50 -10.43
CA ARG A 146 -0.20 9.15 -9.11
C ARG A 146 0.71 9.66 -7.98
N TRP A 147 2.00 9.38 -8.07
CA TRP A 147 2.99 9.84 -7.08
C TRP A 147 3.05 11.36 -7.01
N LYS A 148 3.13 12.03 -8.18
CA LYS A 148 3.20 13.49 -8.27
C LYS A 148 1.94 14.16 -7.72
N THR A 149 0.77 13.57 -7.95
CA THR A 149 -0.50 14.08 -7.42
C THR A 149 -0.52 14.01 -5.90
N LEU A 150 -0.21 12.85 -5.31
CA LEU A 150 -0.18 12.72 -3.86
C LEU A 150 0.86 13.65 -3.23
N SER A 151 2.05 13.75 -3.83
CA SER A 151 3.10 14.66 -3.36
C SER A 151 2.66 16.14 -3.33
N LYS A 152 1.77 16.57 -4.25
CA LYS A 152 1.22 17.92 -4.28
C LYS A 152 0.08 18.15 -3.27
N ILE A 153 -0.58 17.09 -2.85
CA ILE A 153 -1.65 17.11 -1.84
C ILE A 153 -1.04 17.23 -0.44
N LEU A 154 0.08 16.54 -0.20
CA LEU A 154 0.74 16.55 1.10
C LEU A 154 1.25 17.95 1.47
N ARG A 155 0.92 18.39 2.67
CA ARG A 155 1.44 19.61 3.32
C ARG A 155 2.48 19.22 4.36
N ASP A 156 3.29 20.15 4.81
CA ASP A 156 4.33 19.89 5.81
C ASP A 156 3.77 19.34 7.14
N ASN A 157 2.58 19.81 7.51
CA ASN A 157 1.90 19.38 8.73
C ASN A 157 1.02 18.12 8.55
N THR A 158 0.81 17.61 7.33
CA THR A 158 0.02 16.41 7.08
C THR A 158 0.72 15.17 7.62
N TRP A 159 -0.01 14.35 8.39
CA TRP A 159 0.43 13.02 8.78
C TRP A 159 0.34 12.08 7.57
N LEU A 160 1.33 11.23 7.39
CA LEU A 160 1.37 10.26 6.29
C LEU A 160 1.81 8.90 6.79
N TRP A 161 0.93 7.93 6.75
CA TRP A 161 1.25 6.54 7.07
C TRP A 161 1.15 5.69 5.80
N MET A 162 2.26 5.06 5.43
CA MET A 162 2.33 4.19 4.26
C MET A 162 2.45 2.74 4.70
N MET A 163 1.47 1.92 4.34
CA MET A 163 1.37 0.53 4.78
C MET A 163 1.56 -0.42 3.60
N THR A 164 2.39 -1.44 3.74
CA THR A 164 2.53 -2.56 2.81
C THR A 164 3.31 -3.70 3.45
N GLY A 165 3.00 -4.94 3.12
CA GLY A 165 3.81 -6.09 3.57
C GLY A 165 5.14 -6.26 2.80
N THR A 166 5.28 -5.64 1.62
CA THR A 166 6.40 -5.89 0.67
C THR A 166 6.93 -4.59 0.06
N PRO A 167 7.69 -3.77 0.81
CA PRO A 167 8.07 -2.42 0.37
C PRO A 167 9.00 -2.36 -0.86
N ALA A 168 9.81 -3.39 -1.10
CA ALA A 168 10.77 -3.47 -2.21
C ALA A 168 10.77 -4.88 -2.83
N ALA A 169 9.59 -5.39 -3.21
CA ALA A 169 9.38 -6.77 -3.62
C ALA A 169 10.11 -7.15 -4.92
N GLN A 170 10.31 -6.22 -5.84
CA GLN A 170 10.89 -6.49 -7.16
C GLN A 170 12.33 -6.01 -7.29
N SER A 171 12.65 -4.85 -6.70
CA SER A 171 13.96 -4.22 -6.82
C SER A 171 14.23 -3.28 -5.65
N PRO A 172 15.49 -3.16 -5.19
CA PRO A 172 15.89 -2.14 -4.22
C PRO A 172 15.49 -0.70 -4.65
N VAL A 173 15.41 -0.44 -5.95
CA VAL A 173 15.02 0.88 -6.50
C VAL A 173 13.58 1.24 -6.16
N ASP A 174 12.71 0.25 -5.92
CA ASP A 174 11.30 0.47 -5.54
C ASP A 174 11.15 1.25 -4.22
N ALA A 175 12.17 1.23 -3.36
CA ALA A 175 12.19 2.01 -2.12
C ALA A 175 12.23 3.53 -2.35
N TYR A 176 12.75 3.99 -3.49
CA TYR A 176 12.97 5.41 -3.73
C TYR A 176 11.72 6.27 -3.64
N GLY A 177 10.67 5.90 -4.36
CA GLY A 177 9.43 6.68 -4.39
C GLY A 177 8.74 6.74 -3.03
N LEU A 178 8.78 5.64 -2.27
CA LEU A 178 8.23 5.55 -0.92
C LEU A 178 9.03 6.42 0.05
N ALA A 179 10.35 6.24 0.10
CA ALA A 179 11.24 7.01 0.97
C ALA A 179 11.15 8.52 0.68
N LYS A 180 11.05 8.90 -0.59
CA LYS A 180 10.95 10.31 -0.98
C LYS A 180 9.67 11.01 -0.49
N MET A 181 8.59 10.27 -0.23
CA MET A 181 7.36 10.83 0.38
C MET A 181 7.46 10.96 1.89
N VAL A 182 8.01 9.96 2.56
CA VAL A 182 8.02 9.89 4.04
C VAL A 182 9.23 10.58 4.61
N ASN A 183 10.41 10.32 4.06
CA ASN A 183 11.70 10.85 4.51
C ASN A 183 12.54 11.34 3.31
N PRO A 184 12.19 12.49 2.71
CA PRO A 184 12.81 12.98 1.48
C PRO A 184 14.32 13.28 1.65
N THR A 185 14.80 13.54 2.87
CA THR A 185 16.21 13.79 3.17
C THR A 185 17.05 12.53 3.20
N ALA A 186 16.45 11.35 3.36
CA ALA A 186 17.16 10.07 3.36
C ALA A 186 17.56 9.58 1.97
N VAL A 187 17.05 10.19 0.90
CA VAL A 187 17.29 9.79 -0.49
C VAL A 187 17.81 10.95 -1.32
N PRO A 188 18.61 10.70 -2.36
CA PRO A 188 19.08 11.74 -3.24
C PRO A 188 17.92 12.41 -4.01
N ARG A 189 18.18 13.60 -4.56
CA ARG A 189 17.17 14.36 -5.32
C ARG A 189 16.62 13.58 -6.51
N PHE A 190 17.47 12.82 -7.19
CA PHE A 190 17.14 12.11 -8.43
C PHE A 190 17.14 10.59 -8.21
N GLY A 191 16.12 9.92 -8.78
CA GLY A 191 15.98 8.46 -8.70
C GLY A 191 17.11 7.71 -9.43
N GLY A 192 17.71 8.29 -10.46
CA GLY A 192 18.90 7.73 -11.12
C GLY A 192 20.08 7.60 -10.16
N THR A 193 20.36 8.63 -9.39
CA THR A 193 21.41 8.60 -8.35
C THR A 193 21.12 7.54 -7.29
N PHE A 194 19.87 7.42 -6.86
CA PHE A 194 19.49 6.36 -5.90
C PHE A 194 19.67 4.96 -6.51
N ARG A 195 19.30 4.76 -7.78
CA ARG A 195 19.56 3.49 -8.49
C ARG A 195 21.05 3.16 -8.48
N ASP A 196 21.91 4.12 -8.79
CA ASP A 196 23.37 3.92 -8.82
C ASP A 196 23.95 3.64 -7.42
N MET A 197 23.27 4.07 -6.33
CA MET A 197 23.60 3.70 -4.96
C MET A 197 23.31 2.23 -4.65
N VAL A 198 22.18 1.69 -5.13
CA VAL A 198 21.69 0.36 -4.73
C VAL A 198 21.89 -0.72 -5.81
N MET A 199 22.24 -0.34 -7.03
CA MET A 199 22.40 -1.25 -8.16
C MET A 199 23.76 -1.07 -8.84
N THR A 200 24.28 -2.17 -9.40
CA THR A 200 25.47 -2.17 -10.27
C THR A 200 25.02 -2.40 -11.73
N LYS A 201 25.46 -1.53 -12.62
CA LYS A 201 25.20 -1.65 -14.07
C LYS A 201 26.13 -2.71 -14.65
N ILE A 202 25.59 -3.78 -15.25
CA ILE A 202 26.35 -4.83 -15.94
C ILE A 202 26.37 -4.57 -17.44
N THR A 203 25.21 -4.20 -18.02
CA THR A 203 25.06 -3.78 -19.41
C THR A 203 24.13 -2.58 -19.50
N ASN A 204 23.89 -2.03 -20.68
CA ASN A 204 22.93 -0.95 -20.85
C ASN A 204 21.50 -1.32 -20.41
N PHE A 205 21.17 -2.61 -20.39
CA PHE A 205 19.83 -3.12 -20.06
C PHE A 205 19.79 -3.99 -18.82
N LYS A 206 20.93 -4.35 -18.21
CA LYS A 206 20.99 -5.26 -17.07
C LYS A 206 21.64 -4.58 -15.86
N TRP A 207 20.90 -4.57 -14.77
CA TRP A 207 21.33 -4.09 -13.47
C TRP A 207 21.15 -5.19 -12.44
N ILE A 208 22.06 -5.27 -11.48
CA ILE A 208 21.99 -6.21 -10.35
C ILE A 208 22.06 -5.45 -9.03
N PRO A 209 21.39 -5.91 -7.97
CA PRO A 209 21.55 -5.30 -6.65
C PRO A 209 23.00 -5.38 -6.16
N LYS A 210 23.45 -4.29 -5.50
CA LYS A 210 24.73 -4.31 -4.76
C LYS A 210 24.59 -5.15 -3.50
N ALA A 211 25.70 -5.63 -2.96
CA ALA A 211 25.73 -6.47 -1.75
C ALA A 211 25.11 -5.74 -0.53
N ASP A 212 25.27 -4.43 -0.42
CA ASP A 212 24.75 -3.58 0.65
C ASP A 212 23.38 -2.94 0.36
N ALA A 213 22.77 -3.27 -0.80
CA ALA A 213 21.50 -2.68 -1.22
C ALA A 213 20.39 -2.84 -0.18
N THR A 214 20.29 -4.00 0.47
CA THR A 214 19.30 -4.28 1.51
C THR A 214 19.45 -3.34 2.70
N ASN A 215 20.68 -3.10 3.17
CA ASN A 215 20.95 -2.18 4.28
C ASN A 215 20.61 -0.73 3.90
N THR A 216 20.93 -0.33 2.66
CA THR A 216 20.57 1.00 2.15
C THR A 216 19.07 1.18 2.08
N VAL A 217 18.32 0.19 1.56
CA VAL A 217 16.85 0.19 1.52
C VAL A 217 16.27 0.28 2.94
N HIS A 218 16.77 -0.54 3.87
CA HIS A 218 16.31 -0.50 5.26
C HIS A 218 16.50 0.88 5.90
N ARG A 219 17.63 1.51 5.66
CA ARG A 219 17.96 2.84 6.21
C ARG A 219 17.04 3.94 5.65
N VAL A 220 16.77 3.96 4.34
CA VAL A 220 15.96 5.02 3.72
C VAL A 220 14.47 4.86 3.99
N LEU A 221 14.01 3.63 4.29
CA LEU A 221 12.62 3.33 4.63
C LEU A 221 12.36 3.44 6.16
N GLN A 222 12.94 4.45 6.80
CA GLN A 222 12.71 4.76 8.22
C GLN A 222 11.98 6.11 8.35
N PRO A 223 11.17 6.32 9.43
CA PRO A 223 10.86 5.36 10.50
C PRO A 223 9.87 4.28 10.04
N ALA A 224 10.10 3.05 10.42
CA ALA A 224 9.27 1.92 10.05
C ALA A 224 9.05 0.92 11.21
N ILE A 225 7.88 0.29 11.22
CA ILE A 225 7.58 -0.84 12.08
C ILE A 225 7.29 -2.08 11.24
N ARG A 226 7.77 -3.25 11.68
CA ARG A 226 7.54 -4.53 11.00
C ARG A 226 7.30 -5.62 12.03
N PHE A 227 6.29 -6.42 11.76
CA PHE A 227 6.01 -7.70 12.41
C PHE A 227 5.72 -8.75 11.34
N THR A 228 6.29 -9.94 11.49
CA THR A 228 5.97 -11.10 10.66
C THR A 228 4.77 -11.85 11.25
N LYS A 229 4.15 -12.74 10.46
CA LYS A 229 3.08 -13.60 10.95
C LYS A 229 3.57 -14.54 12.05
N ASP A 230 4.75 -15.11 11.84
CA ASP A 230 5.34 -16.07 12.78
C ASP A 230 5.65 -15.45 14.15
N GLU A 231 5.95 -14.14 14.20
CA GLU A 231 6.15 -13.41 15.45
C GLU A 231 4.84 -13.05 16.19
N CYS A 232 3.72 -13.07 15.47
CA CYS A 232 2.48 -12.44 15.94
C CYS A 232 1.32 -13.40 16.16
N LEU A 233 1.31 -14.52 15.47
CA LEU A 233 0.16 -15.41 15.36
C LEU A 233 0.59 -16.86 15.56
N ASP A 234 -0.12 -17.57 16.44
CA ASP A 234 -0.03 -19.03 16.54
C ASP A 234 -0.79 -19.66 15.37
N LEU A 235 -0.14 -19.74 14.23
CA LEU A 235 -0.70 -20.38 13.05
C LEU A 235 -0.27 -21.85 12.97
N PRO A 236 -1.15 -22.75 12.52
CA PRO A 236 -0.74 -24.12 12.22
C PRO A 236 0.35 -24.11 11.13
N SER A 237 1.22 -25.12 11.17
CA SER A 237 2.27 -25.27 10.17
C SER A 237 1.68 -25.32 8.76
N MET A 238 2.28 -24.58 7.84
CA MET A 238 1.83 -24.52 6.45
C MET A 238 2.24 -25.79 5.71
N THR A 239 1.26 -26.53 5.20
CA THR A 239 1.49 -27.72 4.39
C THR A 239 1.32 -27.38 2.90
N TYR A 240 2.38 -27.55 2.12
CA TYR A 240 2.33 -27.40 0.67
C TYR A 240 1.91 -28.71 0.02
N VAL A 241 0.76 -28.74 -0.60
CA VAL A 241 0.29 -29.91 -1.38
C VAL A 241 0.40 -29.60 -2.86
N LYS A 242 1.27 -30.32 -3.57
CA LYS A 242 1.33 -30.25 -5.04
C LYS A 242 0.23 -31.13 -5.62
N ARG A 243 -0.69 -30.53 -6.36
CA ARG A 243 -1.68 -31.26 -7.16
C ARG A 243 -1.29 -31.15 -8.63
N ALA A 244 -0.88 -32.24 -9.23
CA ALA A 244 -0.67 -32.31 -10.67
C ALA A 244 -2.02 -32.46 -11.36
N VAL A 245 -2.31 -31.63 -12.34
CA VAL A 245 -3.49 -31.73 -13.19
C VAL A 245 -3.03 -31.91 -14.63
N GLU A 246 -3.54 -32.94 -15.29
CA GLU A 246 -3.27 -33.13 -16.71
C GLU A 246 -4.08 -32.16 -17.57
N LEU A 247 -3.38 -31.47 -18.47
CA LEU A 247 -4.03 -30.62 -19.45
C LEU A 247 -4.80 -31.49 -20.46
N THR A 248 -6.00 -31.06 -20.85
CA THR A 248 -6.74 -31.69 -21.95
C THR A 248 -5.95 -31.60 -23.26
N ARG A 249 -6.26 -32.43 -24.23
CA ARG A 249 -5.61 -32.38 -25.56
C ARG A 249 -5.70 -31.00 -26.20
N GLN A 250 -6.83 -30.32 -26.06
CA GLN A 250 -7.05 -28.97 -26.57
C GLN A 250 -6.20 -27.93 -25.84
N GLN A 251 -6.13 -27.99 -24.52
CA GLN A 251 -5.26 -27.12 -23.71
C GLN A 251 -3.78 -27.32 -24.03
N LYS A 252 -3.31 -28.58 -24.19
CA LYS A 252 -1.93 -28.88 -24.62
C LYS A 252 -1.62 -28.26 -25.98
N LYS A 253 -2.56 -28.37 -26.94
CA LYS A 253 -2.41 -27.77 -28.28
C LYS A 253 -2.27 -26.23 -28.19
N TYR A 254 -3.10 -25.56 -27.41
CA TYR A 254 -3.06 -24.10 -27.24
C TYR A 254 -1.80 -23.66 -26.50
N TYR A 255 -1.40 -24.39 -25.46
CA TYR A 255 -0.16 -24.17 -24.74
C TYR A 255 1.05 -24.22 -25.68
N GLU A 256 1.18 -25.26 -26.49
CA GLU A 256 2.27 -25.41 -27.46
C GLU A 256 2.25 -24.32 -28.55
N GLN A 257 1.08 -23.91 -29.03
CA GLN A 257 0.98 -22.81 -29.98
C GLN A 257 1.45 -21.49 -29.37
N LEU A 258 0.99 -21.13 -28.19
CA LEU A 258 1.40 -19.90 -27.51
C LEU A 258 2.90 -19.92 -27.16
N LYS A 259 3.42 -21.07 -26.73
CA LYS A 259 4.83 -21.25 -26.41
C LYS A 259 5.74 -21.07 -27.62
N ARG A 260 5.33 -21.61 -28.80
CA ARG A 260 6.16 -21.56 -30.02
C ARG A 260 6.01 -20.24 -30.79
N LYS A 261 4.82 -19.72 -30.90
CA LYS A 261 4.50 -18.59 -31.81
C LYS A 261 4.24 -17.29 -31.08
N LEU A 262 4.14 -17.31 -29.75
CA LEU A 262 3.67 -16.17 -28.92
C LEU A 262 2.29 -15.61 -29.36
N VAL A 263 1.57 -16.37 -30.16
CA VAL A 263 0.23 -16.02 -30.69
C VAL A 263 -0.67 -17.24 -30.55
N LEU A 264 -1.87 -17.01 -30.05
CA LEU A 264 -2.92 -18.01 -29.94
C LEU A 264 -4.20 -17.50 -30.61
N GLU A 265 -4.75 -18.27 -31.51
CA GLU A 265 -6.07 -18.02 -32.09
C GLU A 265 -7.13 -18.89 -31.38
N VAL A 266 -8.10 -18.26 -30.77
CA VAL A 266 -9.23 -18.92 -30.12
C VAL A 266 -10.51 -18.25 -30.59
N THR A 267 -11.40 -19.03 -31.23
CA THR A 267 -12.73 -18.54 -31.67
C THR A 267 -12.73 -17.22 -32.46
N GLY A 268 -11.72 -17.00 -33.32
CA GLY A 268 -11.60 -15.79 -34.13
C GLY A 268 -10.90 -14.59 -33.46
N GLU A 269 -10.54 -14.70 -32.19
CA GLU A 269 -9.73 -13.69 -31.49
C GLU A 269 -8.27 -14.13 -31.39
N GLN A 270 -7.34 -13.17 -31.58
CA GLN A 270 -5.92 -13.40 -31.42
C GLN A 270 -5.44 -12.98 -30.03
N VAL A 271 -4.90 -13.93 -29.28
CA VAL A 271 -4.18 -13.64 -28.02
C VAL A 271 -2.69 -13.62 -28.32
N THR A 272 -2.09 -12.44 -28.21
CA THR A 272 -0.66 -12.26 -28.46
C THR A 272 0.13 -12.10 -27.16
N ALA A 273 1.35 -12.59 -27.13
CA ALA A 273 2.33 -12.32 -26.09
C ALA A 273 3.49 -11.53 -26.69
N VAL A 274 3.73 -10.32 -26.23
CA VAL A 274 4.74 -9.40 -26.76
C VAL A 274 6.16 -9.93 -26.53
N ASN A 275 6.34 -10.76 -25.52
CA ASN A 275 7.62 -11.44 -25.22
C ASN A 275 7.38 -12.74 -24.44
N ALA A 276 8.42 -13.53 -24.25
CA ALA A 276 8.34 -14.81 -23.54
C ALA A 276 7.81 -14.68 -22.09
N ALA A 277 8.12 -13.59 -21.37
CA ALA A 277 7.64 -13.37 -20.02
C ALA A 277 6.14 -13.12 -19.97
N VAL A 278 5.59 -12.35 -20.93
CA VAL A 278 4.15 -12.15 -21.09
C VAL A 278 3.47 -13.45 -21.52
N GLY A 279 4.13 -14.26 -22.35
CA GLY A 279 3.67 -15.59 -22.75
C GLY A 279 3.52 -16.52 -21.54
N MET A 280 4.51 -16.55 -20.64
CA MET A 280 4.46 -17.35 -19.41
C MET A 280 3.33 -16.95 -18.46
N ASN A 281 2.96 -15.68 -18.41
CA ASN A 281 1.85 -15.21 -17.58
C ASN A 281 0.46 -15.48 -18.17
N LYS A 282 0.39 -15.81 -19.48
CA LYS A 282 -0.86 -16.15 -20.19
C LYS A 282 -1.07 -17.66 -20.35
N LEU A 283 -0.05 -18.46 -20.05
CA LEU A 283 -0.08 -19.91 -19.98
C LEU A 283 -0.52 -20.43 -18.62
#